data_0e9171bd77b5d2c7e2b511a79d73e341
#
_entry.id   0e9171bd77b5d2c7e2b511a79d73e341
#
_cell.length_a   1.000
_cell.length_b   1.000
_cell.length_c   1.000
_cell.angle_alpha   90.00
_cell.angle_beta   90.00
_cell.angle_gamma   90.00
#
_symmetry.space_group_name_H-M   'P 1'
#
loop_
_entity.id
_entity.type
_entity.pdbx_description
1 polymer ?
#
loop_
_entity_poly.entity_id
_entity_poly.type
_entity_poly.pdbx_seq_one_letter_code
_entity_poly.pdbx_strand_id
1 'polypeptide(L)' 'MGSMKEKRKNQVQPPFAAETKDVRLAGTFEVLVPVPDRNKPQKVPLQFATMNEAEAWLHSADGKEMVAEILEDARKK' A
#
# COMPACT_ATOMS: atom_id res chain seq x y z
N MET A 1 -1.68 29.80 -1.42
CA MET A 1 -0.55 28.95 -1.70
C MET A 1 -0.27 28.01 -0.58
N GLY A 2 -0.09 28.52 0.59
CA GLY A 2 0.18 27.65 1.70
C GLY A 2 -0.89 26.61 1.93
N SER A 3 -2.11 26.97 1.61
CA SER A 3 -3.22 26.06 1.85
C SER A 3 -3.10 24.78 1.03
N MET A 4 -2.50 24.86 -0.13
CA MET A 4 -2.37 23.69 -0.94
C MET A 4 -1.46 22.67 -0.29
N LYS A 5 -0.43 23.13 0.36
CA LYS A 5 0.45 22.23 1.06
C LYS A 5 -0.26 21.56 2.21
N GLU A 6 -1.10 22.28 2.87
CA GLU A 6 -1.84 21.71 3.97
C GLU A 6 -2.76 20.61 3.52
N LYS A 7 -3.37 20.80 2.38
CA LYS A 7 -4.22 19.77 1.85
C LYS A 7 -3.46 18.49 1.60
N ARG A 8 -2.25 18.62 1.11
CA ARG A 8 -1.47 17.44 0.80
C ARG A 8 -1.14 16.64 2.05
N LYS A 9 -1.02 17.31 3.17
CA LYS A 9 -0.76 16.59 4.41
C LYS A 9 -1.88 15.63 4.77
N ASN A 10 -3.09 15.97 4.38
CA ASN A 10 -4.24 15.17 4.74
C ASN A 10 -4.58 14.12 3.71
N GLN A 11 -3.84 14.08 2.64
CA GLN A 11 -4.14 13.13 1.59
C GLN A 11 -3.54 11.78 1.90
N VAL A 12 -4.31 10.75 1.59
CA VAL A 12 -3.84 9.38 1.71
C VAL A 12 -3.12 9.02 0.43
N GLN A 13 -1.89 8.54 0.56
CA GLN A 13 -1.15 8.13 -0.61
C GLN A 13 -1.70 6.83 -1.17
N PRO A 14 -1.65 6.66 -2.48
CA PRO A 14 -2.15 5.41 -3.05
C PRO A 14 -1.22 4.25 -2.72
N PRO A 15 -1.76 3.04 -2.68
CA PRO A 15 -0.92 1.87 -2.49
C PRO A 15 0.00 1.67 -3.69
N PHE A 16 1.10 0.97 -3.45
CA PHE A 16 2.08 0.78 -4.51
C PHE A 16 2.74 -0.57 -4.34
N ALA A 17 3.28 -1.09 -5.44
CA ALA A 17 4.02 -2.34 -5.44
C ALA A 17 5.49 -2.05 -5.28
N ALA A 18 6.20 -2.95 -4.59
CA ALA A 18 7.62 -2.77 -4.36
C ALA A 18 8.27 -4.12 -4.19
N GLU A 19 9.58 -4.15 -4.37
CA GLU A 19 10.33 -5.37 -4.17
C GLU A 19 10.38 -5.71 -2.69
N THR A 20 10.21 -6.98 -2.38
CA THR A 20 10.24 -7.43 -1.00
C THR A 20 11.65 -7.31 -0.45
N LYS A 21 11.76 -6.74 0.72
CA LYS A 21 13.07 -6.50 1.33
C LYS A 21 13.58 -7.68 2.16
N ASP A 22 12.71 -8.59 2.50
CA ASP A 22 13.11 -9.75 3.29
C ASP A 22 13.99 -10.64 2.42
N VAL A 23 15.19 -10.94 2.92
CA VAL A 23 16.14 -11.72 2.14
C VAL A 23 15.61 -13.11 1.85
N ARG A 24 14.76 -13.65 2.73
CA ARG A 24 14.21 -14.97 2.50
C ARG A 24 13.19 -14.98 1.39
N LEU A 25 12.68 -13.82 1.03
CA LEU A 25 11.70 -13.69 -0.03
C LEU A 25 12.26 -12.88 -1.19
N ALA A 26 13.57 -12.86 -1.30
CA ALA A 26 14.22 -12.09 -2.36
C ALA A 26 13.70 -12.55 -3.73
N GLY A 27 13.51 -11.59 -4.62
CA GLY A 27 12.98 -11.90 -5.93
C GLY A 27 11.48 -11.86 -6.02
N THR A 28 10.80 -11.60 -4.91
CA THR A 28 9.35 -11.45 -4.95
C THR A 28 8.97 -9.99 -4.75
N PHE A 29 7.69 -9.71 -4.93
CA PHE A 29 7.19 -8.35 -4.82
C PHE A 29 6.00 -8.31 -3.88
N GLU A 30 5.76 -7.16 -3.30
CA GLU A 30 4.68 -6.99 -2.35
C GLU A 30 3.96 -5.68 -2.62
N VAL A 31 2.78 -5.55 -2.03
CA VAL A 31 2.00 -4.32 -2.13
C VAL A 31 2.02 -3.65 -0.76
N LEU A 32 2.30 -2.36 -0.77
CA LEU A 32 2.36 -1.57 0.45
C LEU A 32 1.25 -0.54 0.42
N VAL A 33 0.59 -0.39 1.55
CA VAL A 33 -0.54 0.54 1.69
C VAL A 33 -0.16 1.62 2.68
N PRO A 34 0.11 2.84 2.21
CA PRO A 34 0.37 3.93 3.15
C PRO A 34 -0.85 4.20 4.01
N VAL A 35 -0.62 4.30 5.30
CA VAL A 35 -1.68 4.50 6.28
C VAL A 35 -1.50 5.88 6.89
N PRO A 36 -2.56 6.69 6.96
CA PRO A 36 -2.45 7.99 7.62
C PRO A 36 -1.99 7.83 9.05
N ASP A 37 -1.20 8.77 9.51
CA ASP A 37 -0.70 8.78 10.88
C ASP A 37 0.32 7.70 11.19
N ARG A 38 0.79 7.00 10.17
CA ARG A 38 1.83 5.99 10.36
C ARG A 38 3.05 6.34 9.55
N ASN A 39 4.21 6.06 10.12
CA ASN A 39 5.46 6.35 9.42
C ASN A 39 5.73 5.35 8.33
N LYS A 40 5.30 4.13 8.52
CA LYS A 40 5.58 3.07 7.57
C LYS A 40 4.29 2.54 6.97
N PRO A 41 4.32 2.21 5.70
CA PRO A 41 3.14 1.62 5.09
C PRO A 41 2.92 0.21 5.61
N GLN A 42 1.69 -0.24 5.51
CA GLN A 42 1.33 -1.57 5.93
C GLN A 42 1.44 -2.53 4.76
N LYS A 43 2.02 -3.70 5.00
CA LYS A 43 2.15 -4.69 3.96
C LYS A 43 0.87 -5.46 3.78
N VAL A 44 0.55 -5.77 2.53
CA VAL A 44 -0.50 -6.72 2.22
C VAL A 44 0.08 -8.12 2.43
N PRO A 45 -0.65 -9.05 3.04
CA PRO A 45 -0.12 -10.39 3.32
C PRO A 45 -0.13 -11.28 2.08
N LEU A 46 0.43 -10.79 1.00
CA LEU A 46 0.51 -11.52 -0.26
C LEU A 46 1.86 -11.25 -0.88
N GLN A 47 2.37 -12.25 -1.60
CA GLN A 47 3.62 -12.12 -2.32
C GLN A 47 3.36 -12.40 -3.79
N PHE A 48 4.06 -11.69 -4.65
CA PHE A 48 3.88 -11.81 -6.08
C PHE A 48 5.21 -12.12 -6.73
N ALA A 49 5.17 -12.88 -7.80
CA ALA A 49 6.41 -13.29 -8.48
C ALA A 49 7.00 -12.17 -9.31
N THR A 50 6.17 -11.23 -9.78
CA THR A 50 6.66 -10.14 -10.60
C THR A 50 5.99 -8.84 -10.19
N MET A 51 6.63 -7.74 -10.57
CA MET A 51 6.05 -6.44 -10.33
C MET A 51 4.72 -6.29 -11.07
N ASN A 52 4.65 -6.82 -12.28
CA ASN A 52 3.42 -6.74 -13.06
C ASN A 52 2.26 -7.43 -12.34
N GLU A 53 2.53 -8.57 -11.73
CA GLU A 53 1.48 -9.27 -11.02
C GLU A 53 1.02 -8.48 -9.81
N ALA A 54 1.97 -7.88 -9.09
CA ALA A 54 1.62 -7.09 -7.93
C ALA A 54 0.77 -5.89 -8.34
N GLU A 55 1.14 -5.24 -9.40
CA GLU A 55 0.39 -4.07 -9.85
C GLU A 55 -0.98 -4.46 -10.41
N ALA A 56 -1.04 -5.58 -11.12
CA ALA A 56 -2.32 -6.03 -11.65
C ALA A 56 -3.29 -6.34 -10.51
N TRP A 57 -2.79 -7.00 -9.47
CA TRP A 57 -3.63 -7.26 -8.31
C TRP A 57 -4.07 -5.97 -7.65
N LEU A 58 -3.15 -5.02 -7.55
CA LEU A 58 -3.43 -3.75 -6.91
C LEU A 58 -4.60 -3.03 -7.57
N HIS A 59 -4.71 -3.16 -8.89
CA HIS A 59 -5.77 -2.50 -9.64
C HIS A 59 -7.00 -3.37 -9.81
N SER A 60 -6.97 -4.60 -9.34
CA SER A 60 -8.11 -5.48 -9.43
C SER A 60 -9.12 -5.17 -8.35
N ALA A 61 -10.32 -5.73 -8.50
CA ALA A 61 -11.36 -5.56 -7.49
C ALA A 61 -10.91 -6.13 -6.15
N ASP A 62 -10.27 -7.29 -6.18
CA ASP A 62 -9.78 -7.90 -4.95
C ASP A 62 -8.75 -7.02 -4.27
N GLY A 63 -7.84 -6.45 -5.06
CA GLY A 63 -6.82 -5.60 -4.48
C GLY A 63 -7.42 -4.36 -3.86
N LYS A 64 -8.35 -3.74 -4.55
CA LYS A 64 -8.97 -2.53 -4.03
C LYS A 64 -9.74 -2.82 -2.75
N GLU A 65 -10.38 -3.97 -2.69
CA GLU A 65 -11.14 -4.34 -1.51
C GLU A 65 -10.20 -4.58 -0.33
N MET A 66 -9.11 -5.28 -0.55
CA MET A 66 -8.14 -5.53 0.51
C MET A 66 -7.55 -4.22 1.03
N VAL A 67 -7.20 -3.31 0.12
CA VAL A 67 -6.67 -2.02 0.52
C VAL A 67 -7.67 -1.26 1.36
N ALA A 68 -8.94 -1.29 0.95
CA ALA A 68 -9.97 -0.61 1.71
C ALA A 68 -10.10 -1.19 3.10
N GLU A 69 -10.00 -2.50 3.24
CA GLU A 69 -10.08 -3.13 4.55
C GLU A 69 -8.91 -2.73 5.43
N ILE A 70 -7.72 -2.66 4.86
CA ILE A 70 -6.55 -2.28 5.62
C ILE A 70 -6.71 -0.86 6.15
N LEU A 71 -7.18 0.03 5.30
CA LEU A 71 -7.36 1.42 5.72
C LEU A 71 -8.47 1.55 6.73
N GLU A 72 -9.51 0.77 6.57
CA GLU A 72 -10.61 0.79 7.53
C GLU A 72 -10.14 0.32 8.90
N ASP A 73 -9.38 -0.75 8.92
CA ASP A 73 -8.84 -1.28 10.15
C ASP A 73 -7.97 -0.24 10.85
N ALA A 74 -7.15 0.45 10.09
CA ALA A 74 -6.27 1.45 10.66
C ALA A 74 -7.05 2.58 11.30
N ARG A 75 -8.18 2.94 10.69
CA ARG A 75 -8.98 4.04 11.23
C ARG A 75 -9.69 3.70 12.51
N LYS A 76 -9.91 2.42 12.75
CA LYS A 76 -10.60 2.03 13.98
C LYS A 76 -9.73 2.16 15.20
N LYS A 77 -8.46 2.29 15.01
CA LYS A 77 -7.54 2.47 16.14
C LYS A 77 -7.39 3.94 16.52
#